data_78791dcac940ce0bb8a56142bfd08f9d
#
_entry.id   78791dcac940ce0bb8a56142bfd08f9d
#
_cell.length_a   1.000
_cell.length_b   1.000
_cell.length_c   1.000
_cell.angle_alpha   90.00
_cell.angle_beta   90.00
_cell.angle_gamma   90.00
#
_symmetry.space_group_name_H-M   'P 1'
#
loop_
_entity.id
_entity.type
_entity.pdbx_description
1 polymer ?
#
loop_
_entity_poly.entity_id
_entity_poly.type
_entity_poly.pdbx_seq_one_letter_code
_entity_poly.pdbx_strand_id
1 'polypeptide(L)'
;MRFMVLMYPSEKAEQGVMPDPKAVEQMMKFNEELAKAGALVALDGLHPSAKGARITWDRAGKPVVTDGPFTETHEVVGGYWIIQVKTKEEAVAWCTRIPSTDARKVELRQIFEMTDYPAEVQKAADSPEVRATIERIEKSARS
;
A
#
# COMPACT_ATOMS: atom_id res chain seq x y z
N MET A 1 13.67 -8.45 -0.79
CA MET A 1 13.29 -7.01 -0.73
C MET A 1 11.77 -6.92 -0.75
N ARG A 2 11.19 -6.05 0.07
CA ARG A 2 9.75 -5.77 0.03
C ARG A 2 9.49 -4.44 -0.65
N PHE A 3 8.40 -4.39 -1.39
CA PHE A 3 7.93 -3.17 -2.05
C PHE A 3 6.47 -2.92 -1.73
N MET A 4 6.12 -1.66 -1.50
CA MET A 4 4.74 -1.22 -1.51
C MET A 4 4.39 -0.72 -2.91
N VAL A 5 3.32 -1.26 -3.43
CA VAL A 5 2.74 -0.87 -4.71
C VAL A 5 1.50 -0.05 -4.41
N LEU A 6 1.53 1.23 -4.68
CA LEU A 6 0.45 2.18 -4.42
C LEU A 6 -0.37 2.36 -5.68
N MET A 7 -1.67 2.07 -5.60
CA MET A 7 -2.59 2.27 -6.72
C MET A 7 -3.35 3.59 -6.55
N TYR A 8 -3.36 4.38 -7.60
CA TYR A 8 -4.11 5.64 -7.68
C TYR A 8 -5.36 5.42 -8.54
N PRO A 9 -6.55 5.49 -7.96
CA PRO A 9 -7.80 5.16 -8.62
C PRO A 9 -8.22 6.19 -9.66
N SER A 10 -9.21 5.86 -10.46
CA SER A 10 -9.90 6.82 -11.33
C SER A 10 -10.73 7.83 -10.50
N GLU A 11 -11.11 8.94 -11.12
CA GLU A 11 -12.03 9.90 -10.47
C GLU A 11 -13.36 9.27 -10.09
N LYS A 12 -13.87 8.36 -10.93
CA LYS A 12 -15.12 7.64 -10.66
C LYS A 12 -15.05 6.80 -9.40
N ALA A 13 -13.94 6.08 -9.21
CA ALA A 13 -13.72 5.28 -8.00
C ALA A 13 -13.62 6.16 -6.74
N GLU A 14 -12.95 7.31 -6.83
CA GLU A 14 -12.90 8.28 -5.73
C GLU A 14 -14.27 8.91 -5.42
N GLN A 15 -15.15 9.01 -6.40
CA GLN A 15 -16.55 9.41 -6.22
C GLN A 15 -17.45 8.30 -5.68
N GLY A 16 -16.91 7.11 -5.41
CA GLY A 16 -17.64 6.00 -4.85
C GLY A 16 -18.35 5.11 -5.88
N VAL A 17 -18.07 5.27 -7.17
CA VAL A 17 -18.59 4.38 -8.20
C VAL A 17 -17.93 3.01 -8.04
N MET A 18 -18.75 1.99 -7.91
CA MET A 18 -18.28 0.59 -7.73
C MET A 18 -17.63 0.08 -9.03
N PRO A 19 -16.58 -0.75 -8.92
CA PRO A 19 -15.92 -1.31 -10.09
C PRO A 19 -16.83 -2.30 -10.84
N ASP A 20 -16.58 -2.45 -12.14
CA ASP A 20 -17.21 -3.48 -12.96
C ASP A 20 -16.82 -4.89 -12.45
N PRO A 21 -17.75 -5.84 -12.35
CA PRO A 21 -17.45 -7.22 -11.93
C PRO A 21 -16.31 -7.88 -12.73
N LYS A 22 -16.22 -7.64 -14.05
CA LYS A 22 -15.11 -8.14 -14.88
C LYS A 22 -13.76 -7.56 -14.48
N ALA A 23 -13.71 -6.28 -14.12
CA ALA A 23 -12.50 -5.64 -13.62
C ALA A 23 -12.05 -6.29 -12.30
N VAL A 24 -13.01 -6.59 -11.41
CA VAL A 24 -12.74 -7.29 -10.15
C VAL A 24 -12.20 -8.70 -10.42
N GLU A 25 -12.80 -9.46 -11.36
CA GLU A 25 -12.31 -10.79 -11.73
C GLU A 25 -10.86 -10.76 -12.26
N GLN A 26 -10.55 -9.81 -13.12
CA GLN A 26 -9.19 -9.65 -13.66
C GLN A 26 -8.19 -9.33 -12.55
N MET A 27 -8.56 -8.45 -11.63
CA MET A 27 -7.73 -8.11 -10.47
C MET A 27 -7.52 -9.31 -9.56
N MET A 28 -8.56 -10.10 -9.32
CA MET A 28 -8.45 -11.31 -8.49
C MET A 28 -7.54 -12.37 -9.13
N LYS A 29 -7.61 -12.55 -10.44
CA LYS A 29 -6.65 -13.42 -11.16
C LYS A 29 -5.21 -12.98 -10.98
N PHE A 30 -4.96 -11.68 -11.11
CA PHE A 30 -3.63 -11.12 -10.86
C PHE A 30 -3.16 -11.37 -9.42
N ASN A 31 -4.04 -11.15 -8.44
CA ASN A 31 -3.74 -11.39 -7.02
C ASN A 31 -3.44 -12.88 -6.76
N GLU A 32 -4.17 -13.79 -7.38
CA GLU A 32 -3.91 -15.23 -7.30
C GLU A 32 -2.55 -15.61 -7.88
N GLU A 33 -2.15 -15.00 -8.98
CA GLU A 33 -0.83 -15.25 -9.58
C GLU A 33 0.30 -14.76 -8.67
N LEU A 34 0.16 -13.58 -8.06
CA LEU A 34 1.09 -13.07 -7.04
C LEU A 34 1.19 -14.03 -5.85
N ALA A 35 0.04 -14.52 -5.36
CA ALA A 35 -0.01 -15.44 -4.24
C ALA A 35 0.65 -16.79 -4.58
N LYS A 36 0.35 -17.37 -5.75
CA LYS A 36 0.94 -18.62 -6.23
C LYS A 36 2.45 -18.51 -6.42
N ALA A 37 2.93 -17.34 -6.85
CA ALA A 37 4.36 -17.07 -6.97
C ALA A 37 5.06 -16.84 -5.61
N GLY A 38 4.32 -16.78 -4.51
CA GLY A 38 4.86 -16.47 -3.19
C GLY A 38 5.32 -15.01 -3.04
N ALA A 39 4.92 -14.14 -3.96
CA ALA A 39 5.31 -12.74 -3.97
C ALA A 39 4.36 -11.83 -3.15
N LEU A 40 3.12 -12.25 -2.93
CA LEU A 40 2.13 -11.47 -2.19
C LEU A 40 2.36 -11.55 -0.68
N VAL A 41 2.53 -10.40 -0.03
CA VAL A 41 2.60 -10.28 1.44
C VAL A 41 1.29 -9.74 2.01
N ALA A 42 0.76 -8.66 1.43
CA ALA A 42 -0.50 -8.05 1.82
C ALA A 42 -1.13 -7.29 0.65
N LEU A 43 -2.43 -7.09 0.70
CA LEU A 43 -3.16 -6.21 -0.20
C LEU A 43 -4.44 -5.70 0.48
N ASP A 44 -4.81 -4.45 0.21
CA ASP A 44 -6.10 -3.90 0.59
C ASP A 44 -6.56 -2.81 -0.37
N GLY A 45 -7.87 -2.71 -0.55
CA GLY A 45 -8.51 -1.55 -1.15
C GLY A 45 -8.88 -0.52 -0.09
N LEU A 46 -8.83 0.74 -0.46
CA LEU A 46 -9.22 1.85 0.41
C LEU A 46 -10.56 2.44 -0.04
N HIS A 47 -11.37 2.83 0.91
CA HIS A 47 -12.55 3.63 0.64
C HIS A 47 -12.16 4.98 0.02
N PRO A 48 -13.08 5.64 -0.73
CA PRO A 48 -12.90 7.02 -1.15
C PRO A 48 -12.50 7.93 0.00
N SER A 49 -11.75 8.98 -0.29
CA SER A 49 -11.22 9.91 0.73
C SER A 49 -12.31 10.62 1.54
N ALA A 50 -13.56 10.62 1.08
CA ALA A 50 -14.71 11.10 1.83
C ALA A 50 -14.90 10.41 3.20
N LYS A 51 -14.37 9.19 3.35
CA LYS A 51 -14.38 8.44 4.63
C LYS A 51 -13.08 8.59 5.42
N GLY A 52 -12.18 9.43 4.98
CA GLY A 52 -10.89 9.65 5.63
C GLY A 52 -10.72 11.07 6.15
N ALA A 53 -9.56 11.32 6.73
CA ALA A 53 -9.12 12.64 7.18
C ALA A 53 -7.63 12.82 6.93
N ARG A 54 -7.19 14.07 6.80
CA ARG A 54 -5.78 14.49 6.81
C ARG A 54 -5.48 15.21 8.11
N ILE A 55 -4.36 14.88 8.70
CA ILE A 55 -3.81 15.60 9.84
C ILE A 55 -2.55 16.32 9.37
N THR A 56 -2.52 17.61 9.53
CA THR A 56 -1.36 18.48 9.26
C THR A 56 -0.96 19.20 10.55
N TRP A 57 0.21 19.79 10.57
CA TRP A 57 0.67 20.57 11.72
C TRP A 57 0.90 22.01 11.27
N ASP A 58 0.38 22.95 12.02
CA ASP A 58 0.61 24.38 11.82
C ASP A 58 2.06 24.78 12.19
N ARG A 59 2.42 26.04 12.02
CA ARG A 59 3.76 26.54 12.33
C ARG A 59 4.15 26.41 13.81
N ALA A 60 3.16 26.32 14.71
CA ALA A 60 3.37 26.11 16.14
C ALA A 60 3.43 24.62 16.51
N GLY A 61 3.32 23.69 15.55
CA GLY A 61 3.29 22.26 15.76
C GLY A 61 1.96 21.72 16.29
N LYS A 62 0.88 22.50 16.19
CA LYS A 62 -0.46 22.06 16.58
C LYS A 62 -1.11 21.26 15.45
N PRO A 63 -1.69 20.07 15.72
CA PRO A 63 -2.38 19.29 14.71
C PRO A 63 -3.66 19.98 14.21
N VAL A 64 -3.86 19.93 12.90
CA VAL A 64 -5.06 20.39 12.21
C VAL A 64 -5.67 19.21 11.47
N VAL A 65 -6.92 18.90 11.73
CA VAL A 65 -7.66 17.80 11.08
C VAL A 65 -8.54 18.36 9.97
N THR A 66 -8.42 17.79 8.77
CA THR A 66 -9.25 18.13 7.61
C THR A 66 -9.93 16.86 7.12
N ASP A 67 -11.26 16.81 7.20
CA ASP A 67 -12.04 15.70 6.68
C ASP A 67 -12.01 15.67 5.14
N GLY A 68 -12.09 14.47 4.57
CA GLY A 68 -12.32 14.30 3.15
C GLY A 68 -13.71 14.74 2.71
N PRO A 69 -14.01 14.75 1.41
CA PRO A 69 -13.12 14.30 0.32
C PRO A 69 -11.98 15.29 0.05
N PHE A 70 -10.86 14.77 -0.45
CA PHE A 70 -9.69 15.58 -0.81
C PHE A 70 -9.78 16.02 -2.27
N THR A 71 -9.42 17.28 -2.54
CA THR A 71 -9.57 17.90 -3.86
C THR A 71 -8.56 17.41 -4.89
N GLU A 72 -7.34 17.07 -4.45
CA GLU A 72 -6.26 16.57 -5.31
C GLU A 72 -6.43 15.07 -5.56
N THR A 73 -7.44 14.69 -6.34
CA THR A 73 -7.79 13.27 -6.59
C THR A 73 -6.67 12.47 -7.24
N HIS A 74 -5.75 13.12 -7.95
CA HIS A 74 -4.56 12.48 -8.54
C HIS A 74 -3.53 12.01 -7.53
N GLU A 75 -3.61 12.47 -6.28
CA GLU A 75 -2.70 12.18 -5.18
C GLU A 75 -3.32 11.25 -4.13
N VAL A 76 -4.58 10.85 -4.33
CA VAL A 76 -5.31 9.98 -3.42
C VAL A 76 -5.00 8.53 -3.75
N VAL A 77 -4.48 7.78 -2.77
CA VAL A 77 -4.24 6.33 -2.89
C VAL A 77 -5.55 5.59 -2.71
N GLY A 78 -5.85 4.67 -3.61
CA GLY A 78 -7.08 3.86 -3.58
C GLY A 78 -6.88 2.41 -3.17
N GLY A 79 -5.65 1.98 -3.03
CA GLY A 79 -5.30 0.63 -2.60
C GLY A 79 -3.80 0.39 -2.66
N TYR A 80 -3.38 -0.75 -2.14
CA TYR A 80 -1.97 -1.11 -2.14
C TYR A 80 -1.78 -2.63 -2.16
N TRP A 81 -0.59 -3.03 -2.62
CA TRP A 81 -0.01 -4.35 -2.37
C TRP A 81 1.30 -4.18 -1.62
N ILE A 82 1.63 -5.13 -0.80
CA ILE A 82 3.00 -5.35 -0.34
C ILE A 82 3.47 -6.64 -0.99
N ILE A 83 4.53 -6.55 -1.79
CA ILE A 83 5.13 -7.69 -2.48
C ILE A 83 6.55 -7.92 -2.01
N GLN A 84 6.96 -9.20 -2.01
CA GLN A 84 8.32 -9.61 -1.68
C GLN A 84 8.94 -10.30 -2.89
N VAL A 85 10.00 -9.72 -3.41
CA VAL A 85 10.72 -10.16 -4.61
C VAL A 85 12.23 -10.03 -4.41
N LYS A 86 13.00 -10.56 -5.34
CA LYS A 86 14.48 -10.53 -5.25
C LYS A 86 15.06 -9.20 -5.70
N THR A 87 14.47 -8.57 -6.72
CA THR A 87 14.99 -7.34 -7.34
C THR A 87 13.89 -6.33 -7.62
N LYS A 88 14.28 -5.07 -7.84
CA LYS A 88 13.37 -4.01 -8.28
C LYS A 88 12.79 -4.32 -9.67
N GLU A 89 13.59 -4.88 -10.57
CA GLU A 89 13.19 -5.25 -11.92
C GLU A 89 12.07 -6.29 -11.90
N GLU A 90 12.15 -7.25 -11.00
CA GLU A 90 11.08 -8.23 -10.78
C GLU A 90 9.81 -7.55 -10.25
N ALA A 91 9.95 -6.61 -9.32
CA ALA A 91 8.81 -5.83 -8.82
C ALA A 91 8.15 -5.00 -9.93
N VAL A 92 8.93 -4.35 -10.78
CA VAL A 92 8.43 -3.62 -11.96
C VAL A 92 7.71 -4.55 -12.92
N ALA A 93 8.28 -5.73 -13.19
CA ALA A 93 7.65 -6.73 -14.07
C ALA A 93 6.28 -7.18 -13.55
N TRP A 94 6.13 -7.35 -12.23
CA TRP A 94 4.82 -7.60 -11.63
C TRP A 94 3.86 -6.41 -11.80
N CYS A 95 4.32 -5.19 -11.54
CA CYS A 95 3.49 -3.99 -11.64
C CYS A 95 2.95 -3.76 -13.05
N THR A 96 3.72 -4.09 -14.10
CA THR A 96 3.28 -3.96 -15.51
C THR A 96 2.15 -4.93 -15.89
N ARG A 97 1.88 -5.93 -15.07
CA ARG A 97 0.81 -6.92 -15.28
C ARG A 97 -0.49 -6.57 -14.55
N ILE A 98 -0.48 -5.53 -13.71
CA ILE A 98 -1.67 -5.06 -13.01
C ILE A 98 -2.73 -4.65 -14.05
N PRO A 99 -3.97 -5.19 -13.97
CA PRO A 99 -5.03 -4.75 -14.86
C PRO A 99 -5.30 -3.24 -14.73
N SER A 100 -5.25 -2.53 -15.85
CA SER A 100 -5.34 -1.05 -15.90
C SER A 100 -6.78 -0.51 -15.97
N THR A 101 -7.77 -1.33 -15.59
CA THR A 101 -9.18 -1.02 -15.81
C THR A 101 -9.65 0.27 -15.16
N ASP A 102 -9.14 0.59 -13.94
CA ASP A 102 -9.53 1.79 -13.20
C ASP A 102 -8.38 2.54 -12.54
N ALA A 103 -7.15 2.04 -12.69
CA ALA A 103 -5.98 2.70 -12.14
C ALA A 103 -5.41 3.73 -13.11
N ARG A 104 -5.15 4.96 -12.62
CA ARG A 104 -4.46 5.99 -13.40
C ARG A 104 -2.97 5.75 -13.47
N LYS A 105 -2.41 5.32 -12.37
CA LYS A 105 -0.99 5.00 -12.20
C LYS A 105 -0.81 4.06 -11.03
N VAL A 106 0.32 3.40 -11.05
CA VAL A 106 0.82 2.62 -9.93
C VAL A 106 2.20 3.16 -9.58
N GLU A 107 2.46 3.34 -8.30
CA GLU A 107 3.77 3.77 -7.79
C GLU A 107 4.39 2.66 -6.98
N LEU A 108 5.64 2.34 -7.27
CA LEU A 108 6.41 1.31 -6.59
C LEU A 108 7.41 1.96 -5.62
N ARG A 109 7.34 1.61 -4.34
CA ARG A 109 8.24 2.12 -3.30
C ARG A 109 8.86 0.97 -2.53
N GLN A 110 10.19 0.94 -2.45
CA GLN A 110 10.87 -0.04 -1.62
C GLN A 110 10.61 0.25 -0.14
N ILE A 111 10.27 -0.79 0.61
CA ILE A 111 10.06 -0.71 2.06
C ILE A 111 11.42 -0.79 2.75
N PHE A 112 11.66 0.08 3.73
CA PHE A 112 12.83 -0.01 4.59
C PHE A 112 12.79 -1.29 5.42
N GLU A 113 13.89 -2.01 5.44
CA GLU A 113 14.15 -3.06 6.40
C GLU A 113 15.05 -2.51 7.53
N MET A 114 15.03 -3.14 8.70
CA MET A 114 15.87 -2.66 9.81
C MET A 114 17.36 -2.64 9.46
N THR A 115 17.79 -3.54 8.59
CA THR A 115 19.17 -3.61 8.09
C THR A 115 19.58 -2.45 7.17
N ASP A 116 18.61 -1.69 6.65
CA ASP A 116 18.86 -0.52 5.81
C ASP A 116 19.26 0.72 6.65
N TYR A 117 19.01 0.68 7.95
CA TYR A 117 19.31 1.77 8.86
C TYR A 117 20.71 1.63 9.48
N PRO A 118 21.40 2.75 9.80
CA PRO A 118 22.62 2.71 10.59
C PRO A 118 22.40 2.06 11.97
N ALA A 119 23.44 1.45 12.53
CA ALA A 119 23.35 0.71 13.79
C ALA A 119 22.77 1.54 14.97
N GLU A 120 23.07 2.83 15.00
CA GLU A 120 22.55 3.76 16.02
C GLU A 120 21.02 3.90 15.91
N VAL A 121 20.49 3.96 14.69
CA VAL A 121 19.04 4.05 14.43
C VAL A 121 18.37 2.71 14.75
N GLN A 122 19.00 1.58 14.37
CA GLN A 122 18.51 0.25 14.74
C GLN A 122 18.36 0.11 16.26
N LYS A 123 19.37 0.54 17.00
CA LYS A 123 19.36 0.52 18.48
C LYS A 123 18.28 1.43 19.06
N ALA A 124 18.08 2.62 18.50
CA ALA A 124 17.04 3.56 18.94
C ALA A 124 15.61 3.06 18.63
N ALA A 125 15.46 2.29 17.55
CA ALA A 125 14.20 1.69 17.14
C ALA A 125 13.89 0.36 17.84
N ASP A 126 14.80 -0.16 18.68
CA ASP A 126 14.64 -1.45 19.34
C ASP A 126 13.62 -1.36 20.49
N SER A 127 12.38 -1.72 20.19
CA SER A 127 11.30 -1.86 21.16
C SER A 127 10.88 -3.33 21.23
N PRO A 128 11.09 -4.03 22.35
CA PRO A 128 10.66 -5.41 22.52
C PRO A 128 9.17 -5.62 22.29
N GLU A 129 8.34 -4.67 22.72
CA GLU A 129 6.87 -4.74 22.56
C GLU A 129 6.45 -4.62 21.10
N VAL A 130 7.07 -3.70 20.35
CA VAL A 130 6.80 -3.53 18.92
C VAL A 130 7.24 -4.76 18.16
N ARG A 131 8.43 -5.30 18.47
CA ARG A 131 8.96 -6.51 17.85
C ARG A 131 8.04 -7.71 18.08
N ALA A 132 7.64 -7.97 19.31
CA ALA A 132 6.73 -9.07 19.65
C ALA A 132 5.37 -8.93 18.93
N THR A 133 4.89 -7.70 18.75
CA THR A 133 3.65 -7.44 18.01
C THR A 133 3.81 -7.73 16.53
N ILE A 134 4.90 -7.30 15.90
CA ILE A 134 5.20 -7.57 14.49
C ILE A 134 5.31 -9.09 14.25
N GLU A 135 6.08 -9.80 15.07
CA GLU A 135 6.22 -11.25 14.97
C GLU A 135 4.87 -12.00 15.07
N ARG A 136 3.98 -11.53 15.94
CA ARG A 136 2.64 -12.09 16.07
C ARG A 136 1.80 -11.86 14.81
N ILE A 137 1.86 -10.66 14.23
CA ILE A 137 1.16 -10.32 12.99
C ILE A 137 1.67 -11.19 11.83
N GLU A 138 2.99 -11.31 11.69
CA GLU A 138 3.61 -12.13 10.64
C GLU A 138 3.25 -13.61 10.75
N LYS A 139 3.20 -14.16 11.97
CA LYS A 139 2.75 -15.53 12.20
C LYS A 139 1.29 -15.73 11.82
N SER A 140 0.43 -14.79 12.19
CA SER A 140 -1.00 -14.84 11.84
C SER A 140 -1.24 -14.77 10.34
N ALA A 141 -0.44 -14.01 9.61
CA ALA A 141 -0.56 -13.87 8.15
C ALA A 141 -0.07 -15.12 7.38
N ARG A 142 0.72 -16.01 8.03
CA ARG A 142 1.24 -17.26 7.43
C ARG A 142 0.41 -18.49 7.77
N SER A 143 -0.60 -18.34 8.63
CA SER A 143 -1.54 -19.39 9.03
C SER A 143 -2.79 -19.38 8.18
#